data_3900970d9768bb0f116ba28e83ab8e1d
#
_entry.id   3900970d9768bb0f116ba28e83ab8e1d
#
_cell.length_a   1.000
_cell.length_b   1.000
_cell.length_c   1.000
_cell.angle_alpha   90.00
_cell.angle_beta   90.00
_cell.angle_gamma   90.00
#
_symmetry.space_group_name_H-M   'P 1'
#
loop_
_entity.id
_entity.type
_entity.pdbx_description
1 polymer ?
#
loop_
_entity_poly.entity_id
_entity_poly.type
_entity_poly.pdbx_seq_one_letter_code
_entity_poly.pdbx_strand_id
1 'polypeptide(L)'
;MTPDKLITEFCALWANADVAKIVEYFTDDIVYHNIPMEPVVGREAVRAFIEQFVGAFGNIDFQIKRQVADGSVVMNERVDVFTINGAEVELPVMGVFEVADGKISAWRDYFDMAPINAAAGQG
;
A
#
# COMPACT_ATOMS: atom_id res chain seq x y z
N MET A 1 7.91 -5.40 18.16
CA MET A 1 6.90 -5.97 17.22
C MET A 1 7.63 -6.67 16.09
N THR A 2 7.19 -7.84 15.70
CA THR A 2 7.80 -8.56 14.57
C THR A 2 7.43 -7.87 13.25
N PRO A 3 8.26 -8.00 12.20
CA PRO A 3 7.89 -7.45 10.89
C PRO A 3 6.53 -7.93 10.39
N ASP A 4 6.20 -9.20 10.62
CA ASP A 4 4.90 -9.78 10.25
C ASP A 4 3.74 -9.01 10.90
N LYS A 5 3.81 -8.78 12.20
CA LYS A 5 2.77 -8.04 12.93
C LYS A 5 2.71 -6.58 12.51
N LEU A 6 3.87 -5.97 12.28
CA LEU A 6 3.96 -4.57 11.83
C LEU A 6 3.20 -4.38 10.52
N ILE A 7 3.40 -5.27 9.56
CA ILE A 7 2.75 -5.15 8.26
C ILE A 7 1.25 -5.45 8.35
N THR A 8 0.85 -6.43 9.15
CA THR A 8 -0.59 -6.70 9.38
C THR A 8 -1.28 -5.46 9.95
N GLU A 9 -0.67 -4.82 10.94
CA GLU A 9 -1.20 -3.60 11.56
C GLU A 9 -1.24 -2.45 10.56
N PHE A 10 -0.15 -2.27 9.80
CA PHE A 10 -0.06 -1.24 8.78
C PHE A 10 -1.17 -1.38 7.72
N CYS A 11 -1.39 -2.57 7.21
CA CYS A 11 -2.43 -2.82 6.21
C CYS A 11 -3.83 -2.54 6.77
N ALA A 12 -4.07 -2.85 8.04
CA ALA A 12 -5.37 -2.61 8.68
C ALA A 12 -5.69 -1.12 8.82
N LEU A 13 -4.70 -0.25 8.89
CA LEU A 13 -4.90 1.20 9.02
C LEU A 13 -5.65 1.80 7.82
N TRP A 14 -5.51 1.21 6.65
CA TRP A 14 -6.07 1.77 5.42
C TRP A 14 -7.59 1.73 5.36
N ALA A 15 -8.22 0.91 6.20
CA ALA A 15 -9.68 0.86 6.31
C ALA A 15 -10.27 2.17 6.88
N ASN A 16 -9.47 2.89 7.67
CA ASN A 16 -9.79 4.25 8.15
C ASN A 16 -8.55 5.10 7.91
N ALA A 17 -8.32 5.44 6.65
CA ALA A 17 -7.07 5.98 6.18
C ALA A 17 -6.75 7.36 6.79
N ASP A 18 -5.93 7.35 7.81
CA ASP A 18 -5.35 8.54 8.45
C ASP A 18 -3.91 8.64 7.97
N VAL A 19 -3.65 9.57 7.06
CA VAL A 19 -2.32 9.70 6.41
C VAL A 19 -1.23 9.96 7.43
N ALA A 20 -1.49 10.76 8.45
CA ALA A 20 -0.50 11.04 9.50
C ALA A 20 -0.07 9.78 10.23
N LYS A 21 -1.00 8.86 10.50
CA LYS A 21 -0.68 7.58 11.15
C LYS A 21 0.05 6.64 10.20
N ILE A 22 -0.38 6.60 8.94
CA ILE A 22 0.23 5.75 7.93
C ILE A 22 1.71 6.09 7.76
N VAL A 23 2.04 7.37 7.62
CA VAL A 23 3.42 7.80 7.37
C VAL A 23 4.34 7.61 8.57
N GLU A 24 3.81 7.47 9.78
CA GLU A 24 4.60 7.14 10.95
C GLU A 24 5.28 5.77 10.85
N TYR A 25 4.75 4.88 10.00
CA TYR A 25 5.30 3.55 9.78
C TYR A 25 6.52 3.54 8.87
N PHE A 26 6.85 4.66 8.23
CA PHE A 26 7.91 4.74 7.22
C PHE A 26 9.22 5.30 7.78
N THR A 27 10.34 4.77 7.27
CA THR A 27 11.64 5.42 7.46
C THR A 27 11.67 6.73 6.65
N ASP A 28 12.64 7.61 6.96
CA ASP A 28 12.80 8.87 6.22
C ASP A 28 13.10 8.65 4.74
N ASP A 29 13.78 7.56 4.42
CA ASP A 29 14.21 7.22 3.06
C ASP A 29 13.34 6.16 2.38
N ILE A 30 12.11 5.99 2.86
CA ILE A 30 11.15 5.04 2.28
C ILE A 30 11.11 5.13 0.75
N VAL A 31 11.05 3.98 0.09
CA VAL A 31 10.75 3.90 -1.35
C VAL A 31 9.43 3.14 -1.50
N TYR A 32 8.43 3.82 -2.01
CA TYR A 32 7.12 3.23 -2.29
C TYR A 32 6.95 3.12 -3.80
N HIS A 33 6.82 1.91 -4.28
CA HIS A 33 6.77 1.62 -5.71
C HIS A 33 5.55 0.76 -6.05
N ASN A 34 4.54 1.38 -6.62
CA ASN A 34 3.50 0.65 -7.34
C ASN A 34 4.11 0.29 -8.69
N ILE A 35 4.39 -0.98 -8.89
CA ILE A 35 5.26 -1.44 -9.99
C ILE A 35 4.86 -0.90 -11.37
N PRO A 36 3.55 -0.81 -11.73
CA PRO A 36 3.18 -0.21 -13.01
C PRO A 36 3.52 1.27 -13.16
N MET A 37 3.88 1.96 -12.07
CA MET A 37 4.16 3.40 -12.05
C MET A 37 5.59 3.67 -11.60
N GLU A 38 6.00 4.94 -11.61
CA GLU A 38 7.32 5.34 -11.13
C GLU A 38 7.40 5.23 -9.60
N PRO A 39 8.57 4.86 -9.07
CA PRO A 39 8.75 4.84 -7.62
C PRO A 39 8.72 6.24 -7.02
N VAL A 40 8.23 6.32 -5.78
CA VAL A 40 8.20 7.55 -5.00
C VAL A 40 9.21 7.39 -3.87
N VAL A 41 10.14 8.33 -3.75
CA VAL A 41 11.28 8.23 -2.83
C VAL A 41 11.22 9.32 -1.76
N GLY A 42 11.36 8.90 -0.50
CA GLY A 42 11.40 9.79 0.65
C GLY A 42 10.04 9.98 1.29
N ARG A 43 10.04 10.12 2.63
CA ARG A 43 8.80 10.17 3.41
C ARG A 43 7.88 11.30 2.97
N GLU A 44 8.41 12.48 2.70
CA GLU A 44 7.58 13.64 2.31
C GLU A 44 6.91 13.43 0.95
N ALA A 45 7.65 12.91 -0.03
CA ALA A 45 7.09 12.62 -1.34
C ALA A 45 6.05 11.50 -1.27
N VAL A 46 6.32 10.47 -0.47
CA VAL A 46 5.37 9.36 -0.27
C VAL A 46 4.12 9.86 0.45
N ARG A 47 4.27 10.74 1.43
CA ARG A 47 3.12 11.35 2.10
C ARG A 47 2.23 12.10 1.11
N ALA A 48 2.82 12.95 0.27
CA ALA A 48 2.06 13.70 -0.73
C ALA A 48 1.32 12.78 -1.70
N PHE A 49 1.98 11.70 -2.13
CA PHE A 49 1.37 10.71 -3.00
C PHE A 49 0.16 10.04 -2.33
N ILE A 50 0.32 9.61 -1.06
CA ILE A 50 -0.75 8.95 -0.32
C ILE A 50 -1.91 9.93 -0.05
N GLU A 51 -1.61 11.19 0.26
CA GLU A 51 -2.64 12.20 0.47
C GLU A 51 -3.53 12.35 -0.77
N GLN A 52 -2.93 12.40 -1.96
CA GLN A 52 -3.67 12.47 -3.22
C GLN A 52 -4.50 11.21 -3.44
N PHE A 53 -3.90 10.05 -3.17
CA PHE A 53 -4.55 8.77 -3.37
C PHE A 53 -5.78 8.63 -2.45
N VAL A 54 -5.61 8.88 -1.16
CA VAL A 54 -6.71 8.80 -0.18
C VAL A 54 -7.77 9.88 -0.48
N GLY A 55 -7.35 11.06 -0.91
CA GLY A 55 -8.26 12.12 -1.31
C GLY A 55 -9.13 11.75 -2.50
N ALA A 56 -8.56 10.99 -3.44
CA ALA A 56 -9.28 10.56 -4.66
C ALA A 56 -10.15 9.32 -4.43
N PHE A 57 -9.63 8.33 -3.69
CA PHE A 57 -10.26 7.01 -3.58
C PHE A 57 -10.80 6.68 -2.19
N GLY A 58 -10.46 7.49 -1.17
CA GLY A 58 -10.91 7.26 0.19
C GLY A 58 -10.23 6.08 0.86
N ASN A 59 -10.97 5.40 1.71
CA ASN A 59 -10.48 4.24 2.45
C ASN A 59 -10.26 3.04 1.53
N ILE A 60 -9.30 2.21 1.90
CA ILE A 60 -8.98 1.00 1.14
C ILE A 60 -9.00 -0.19 2.09
N ASP A 61 -9.69 -1.22 1.71
CA ASP A 61 -9.71 -2.48 2.45
C ASP A 61 -8.62 -3.40 1.88
N PHE A 62 -7.51 -3.50 2.59
CA PHE A 62 -6.41 -4.41 2.24
C PHE A 62 -6.72 -5.78 2.83
N GLN A 63 -7.28 -6.66 2.02
CA GLN A 63 -7.65 -8.01 2.45
C GLN A 63 -6.47 -8.95 2.25
N ILE A 64 -5.74 -9.22 3.33
CA ILE A 64 -4.59 -10.14 3.30
C ILE A 64 -5.12 -11.57 3.22
N LYS A 65 -4.76 -12.27 2.15
CA LYS A 65 -5.13 -13.67 1.96
C LYS A 65 -4.05 -14.61 2.51
N ARG A 66 -2.78 -14.28 2.29
CA ARG A 66 -1.62 -15.02 2.80
C ARG A 66 -0.50 -14.02 3.05
N GLN A 67 0.27 -14.27 4.09
CA GLN A 67 1.42 -13.44 4.42
C GLN A 67 2.54 -14.30 4.95
N VAL A 68 3.74 -14.06 4.46
CA VAL A 68 4.95 -14.74 4.92
C VAL A 68 6.00 -13.70 5.26
N ALA A 69 6.84 -14.01 6.22
CA ALA A 69 7.94 -13.15 6.63
C ALA A 69 9.21 -13.97 6.72
N ASP A 70 10.30 -13.41 6.22
CA ASP A 70 11.64 -13.99 6.36
C ASP A 70 12.58 -12.86 6.78
N GLY A 71 13.00 -12.89 8.05
CA GLY A 71 13.78 -11.80 8.62
C GLY A 71 13.05 -10.47 8.54
N SER A 72 13.65 -9.50 7.85
CA SER A 72 13.09 -8.16 7.70
C SER A 72 12.19 -7.99 6.48
N VAL A 73 11.98 -9.04 5.69
CA VAL A 73 11.15 -8.99 4.48
C VAL A 73 9.82 -9.66 4.74
N VAL A 74 8.73 -8.97 4.39
CA VAL A 74 7.37 -9.49 4.51
C VAL A 74 6.73 -9.44 3.13
N MET A 75 6.10 -10.53 2.72
CA MET A 75 5.36 -10.60 1.46
C MET A 75 3.92 -10.99 1.75
N ASN A 76 2.97 -10.34 1.10
CA ASN A 76 1.57 -10.73 1.23
C ASN A 76 0.84 -10.73 -0.09
N GLU A 77 -0.06 -11.68 -0.21
CA GLU A 77 -1.04 -11.76 -1.27
C GLU A 77 -2.32 -11.11 -0.75
N ARG A 78 -2.79 -10.08 -1.45
CA ARG A 78 -3.96 -9.32 -1.00
C ARG A 78 -4.97 -9.16 -2.13
N VAL A 79 -6.19 -8.82 -1.72
CA VAL A 79 -7.13 -8.13 -2.59
C VAL A 79 -7.39 -6.77 -1.96
N ASP A 80 -7.07 -5.71 -2.68
CA ASP A 80 -7.30 -4.34 -2.22
C ASP A 80 -8.63 -3.87 -2.81
N VAL A 81 -9.57 -3.51 -1.93
CA VAL A 81 -10.93 -3.10 -2.34
C VAL A 81 -11.10 -1.62 -2.08
N PHE A 82 -11.45 -0.89 -3.12
CA PHE A 82 -11.67 0.56 -3.05
C PHE A 82 -12.63 1.01 -4.15
N THR A 83 -13.00 2.29 -4.15
CA THR A 83 -14.00 2.83 -5.07
C THR A 83 -13.38 3.87 -5.99
N ILE A 84 -13.63 3.75 -7.30
CA ILE A 84 -13.25 4.73 -8.31
C ILE A 84 -14.52 5.14 -9.05
N ASN A 85 -14.85 6.45 -9.05
CA ASN A 85 -16.02 6.98 -9.76
C ASN A 85 -17.32 6.22 -9.42
N GLY A 86 -17.48 5.82 -8.16
CA GLY A 86 -18.66 5.08 -7.71
C GLY A 86 -18.62 3.58 -7.99
N ALA A 87 -17.60 3.09 -8.69
CA ALA A 87 -17.45 1.67 -8.99
C ALA A 87 -16.49 1.01 -8.00
N GLU A 88 -16.89 -0.12 -7.44
CA GLU A 88 -16.03 -0.90 -6.56
C GLU A 88 -14.98 -1.65 -7.38
N VAL A 89 -13.73 -1.53 -6.97
CA VAL A 89 -12.60 -2.23 -7.57
C VAL A 89 -12.07 -3.26 -6.58
N GLU A 90 -11.91 -4.50 -7.03
CA GLU A 90 -11.24 -5.56 -6.29
C GLU A 90 -9.93 -5.84 -7.02
N LEU A 91 -8.83 -5.36 -6.45
CA LEU A 91 -7.52 -5.41 -7.11
C LEU A 91 -6.63 -6.47 -6.46
N PRO A 92 -6.29 -7.54 -7.19
CA PRO A 92 -5.30 -8.50 -6.68
C PRO A 92 -3.91 -7.87 -6.66
N VAL A 93 -3.21 -8.01 -5.54
CA VAL A 93 -1.89 -7.41 -5.32
C VAL A 93 -0.97 -8.40 -4.61
N MET A 94 0.29 -8.44 -5.05
CA MET A 94 1.38 -9.04 -4.28
C MET A 94 2.26 -7.91 -3.74
N GLY A 95 2.31 -7.77 -2.42
CA GLY A 95 3.10 -6.73 -1.77
C GLY A 95 4.39 -7.27 -1.18
N VAL A 96 5.47 -6.50 -1.31
CA VAL A 96 6.77 -6.78 -0.69
C VAL A 96 7.11 -5.59 0.20
N PHE A 97 7.41 -5.87 1.46
CA PHE A 97 7.76 -4.84 2.45
C PHE A 97 9.13 -5.18 3.05
N GLU A 98 10.00 -4.19 3.13
CA GLU A 98 11.28 -4.32 3.84
C GLU A 98 11.23 -3.45 5.07
N VAL A 99 11.62 -4.02 6.22
CA VAL A 99 11.52 -3.36 7.52
C VAL A 99 12.92 -3.08 8.03
N ALA A 100 13.15 -1.85 8.48
CA ALA A 100 14.40 -1.43 9.10
C ALA A 100 14.09 -0.62 10.35
N ASP A 101 14.70 -0.99 11.48
CA ASP A 101 14.53 -0.29 12.77
C ASP A 101 13.06 -0.12 13.17
N GLY A 102 12.27 -1.15 12.94
CA GLY A 102 10.85 -1.15 13.30
C GLY A 102 9.95 -0.32 12.40
N LYS A 103 10.44 0.09 11.22
CA LYS A 103 9.69 0.88 10.24
C LYS A 103 9.85 0.30 8.84
N ILE A 104 8.96 0.68 7.94
CA ILE A 104 8.98 0.22 6.56
C ILE A 104 9.95 1.09 5.78
N SER A 105 11.00 0.48 5.22
CA SER A 105 12.00 1.17 4.40
C SER A 105 11.77 1.01 2.91
N ALA A 106 11.02 -0.02 2.50
CA ALA A 106 10.65 -0.23 1.11
C ALA A 106 9.29 -0.92 1.06
N TRP A 107 8.49 -0.53 0.07
CA TRP A 107 7.17 -1.13 -0.17
C TRP A 107 6.95 -1.18 -1.68
N ARG A 108 6.77 -2.38 -2.21
CA ARG A 108 6.52 -2.61 -3.62
C ARG A 108 5.23 -3.40 -3.78
N ASP A 109 4.30 -2.89 -4.55
CA ASP A 109 3.05 -3.56 -4.88
C ASP A 109 3.05 -3.93 -6.36
N TYR A 110 2.84 -5.21 -6.64
CA TYR A 110 2.80 -5.79 -7.98
C TYR A 110 1.35 -6.07 -8.34
N PHE A 111 0.84 -5.41 -9.37
CA PHE A 111 -0.55 -5.57 -9.78
C PHE A 111 -0.73 -5.16 -11.25
N ASP A 112 -1.89 -5.53 -11.80
CA ASP A 112 -2.29 -5.16 -13.15
C ASP A 112 -3.10 -3.86 -13.09
N MET A 113 -2.76 -2.89 -13.92
CA MET A 113 -3.50 -1.62 -14.01
C MET A 113 -4.86 -1.74 -14.67
N ALA A 114 -5.13 -2.83 -15.39
CA ALA A 114 -6.36 -2.96 -16.17
C ALA A 114 -7.66 -2.75 -15.36
N PRO A 115 -7.81 -3.33 -14.14
CA PRO A 115 -9.02 -3.07 -13.36
C PRO A 115 -9.20 -1.61 -12.97
N ILE A 116 -8.10 -0.92 -12.69
CA ILE A 116 -8.12 0.51 -12.32
C ILE A 116 -8.51 1.35 -13.53
N ASN A 117 -7.88 1.10 -14.67
CA ASN A 117 -8.17 1.83 -15.92
C ASN A 117 -9.62 1.63 -16.36
N ALA A 118 -10.15 0.43 -16.25
CA ALA A 118 -11.54 0.13 -16.58
C ALA A 118 -12.51 0.92 -15.67
N ALA A 119 -12.26 0.94 -14.37
CA ALA A 119 -13.09 1.68 -13.41
C ALA A 119 -12.99 3.19 -13.60
N ALA A 120 -11.85 3.68 -14.06
CA ALA A 120 -11.65 5.10 -14.37
C ALA A 120 -12.22 5.50 -15.74
N GLY A 121 -12.80 4.57 -16.50
CA GLY A 121 -13.40 4.83 -17.80
C GLY A 121 -12.40 4.92 -18.95
N GLN A 122 -11.23 4.34 -18.80
CA GLN A 122 -10.16 4.39 -19.81
C GLN A 122 -9.97 3.05 -20.53
N GLY A 123 -10.78 2.08 -20.19
CA GLY A 123 -10.62 0.74 -20.70
C GLY A 123 -11.39 0.40 -21.91
#